data_1933ecab0fefff6f4a72ca152d97aa02
#
_entry.id   1933ecab0fefff6f4a72ca152d97aa02
#
_cell.length_a   1.000
_cell.length_b   1.000
_cell.length_c   1.000
_cell.angle_alpha   90.00
_cell.angle_beta   90.00
_cell.angle_gamma   90.00
#
_symmetry.space_group_name_H-M   'P 1'
#
loop_
_entity.id
_entity.type
_entity.pdbx_description
1 polymer ?
#
loop_
_entity_poly.entity_id
_entity_poly.type
_entity_poly.pdbx_seq_one_letter_code
_entity_poly.pdbx_strand_id
1 'polypeptide(L)'
;RPIPRDTRRTPTTYDYDSIPVGYYDAVFKRGRGAQSKWHHLKFARFQREMTGARRHLDIACGPGTFIGSLDAAHHSVGIDIAEPQIAYAKERYGGHGRDFQRVDSGPLPFGDSSFDVVTIIELIEHLPPRENVALIRESLRVLAPDGTLLVSTPNYGGFWPVVEAMIARFGGLSYAEQHITHYDRASLVRLLEEAGGTDVVVRAHMGLAPFVAPIGWRLADFVSSLEADRLVNLYGLLLFAKVRKAR
;
A
#
# COMPACT_ATOMS: atom_id res chain seq x y z
N ARG A 1 1.86 31.35 -26.25
CA ARG A 1 0.43 31.38 -25.81
C ARG A 1 0.28 30.26 -24.79
N PRO A 2 -0.21 30.52 -23.56
CA PRO A 2 -0.46 29.47 -22.58
C PRO A 2 -1.66 28.63 -23.01
N ILE A 3 -1.56 27.32 -22.86
CA ILE A 3 -2.63 26.36 -23.11
C ILE A 3 -3.74 26.62 -22.07
N PRO A 4 -5.02 26.74 -22.46
CA PRO A 4 -6.11 26.91 -21.49
C PRO A 4 -6.21 25.69 -20.59
N ARG A 5 -6.22 25.87 -19.27
CA ARG A 5 -6.57 24.81 -18.31
C ARG A 5 -8.05 24.47 -18.50
N ASP A 6 -8.35 23.23 -18.83
CA ASP A 6 -9.72 22.72 -18.85
C ASP A 6 -10.26 22.70 -17.41
N THR A 7 -11.16 23.62 -17.09
CA THR A 7 -11.76 23.83 -15.77
C THR A 7 -12.90 22.85 -15.45
N ARG A 8 -13.07 21.75 -16.19
CA ARG A 8 -14.14 20.76 -16.01
C ARG A 8 -13.70 19.46 -15.37
N ARG A 9 -12.53 19.40 -14.72
CA ARG A 9 -12.18 18.27 -13.86
C ARG A 9 -12.86 18.44 -12.51
N THR A 10 -13.80 17.57 -12.20
CA THR A 10 -14.29 17.33 -10.82
C THR A 10 -13.08 16.99 -9.93
N PRO A 11 -12.98 17.53 -8.70
CA PRO A 11 -11.82 17.32 -7.83
C PRO A 11 -11.88 15.97 -7.11
N THR A 12 -11.78 14.85 -7.85
CA THR A 12 -11.87 13.49 -7.28
C THR A 12 -10.86 12.52 -7.88
N THR A 13 -9.87 13.00 -8.61
CA THR A 13 -8.87 12.10 -9.20
C THR A 13 -7.49 12.52 -8.70
N TYR A 14 -6.86 11.61 -7.93
CA TYR A 14 -5.46 11.72 -7.55
C TYR A 14 -4.59 11.91 -8.81
N ASP A 15 -3.71 12.89 -8.80
CA ASP A 15 -2.77 13.15 -9.89
C ASP A 15 -1.54 12.24 -9.75
N TYR A 16 -1.67 11.02 -10.27
CA TYR A 16 -0.59 10.03 -10.27
C TYR A 16 0.63 10.48 -11.08
N ASP A 17 0.45 11.40 -12.04
CA ASP A 17 1.54 11.94 -12.87
C ASP A 17 2.44 12.93 -12.10
N SER A 18 2.01 13.39 -10.92
CA SER A 18 2.80 14.28 -10.08
C SER A 18 3.97 13.60 -9.37
N ILE A 19 3.96 12.26 -9.27
CA ILE A 19 5.03 11.50 -8.62
C ILE A 19 6.09 11.12 -9.66
N PRO A 20 7.35 11.55 -9.50
CA PRO A 20 8.42 11.19 -10.42
C PRO A 20 8.57 9.66 -10.56
N VAL A 21 8.79 9.20 -11.79
CA VAL A 21 8.98 7.78 -12.09
C VAL A 21 10.13 7.21 -11.25
N GLY A 22 9.89 6.07 -10.60
CA GLY A 22 10.88 5.41 -9.75
C GLY A 22 11.19 6.12 -8.42
N TYR A 23 10.45 7.19 -8.06
CA TYR A 23 10.69 7.94 -6.81
C TYR A 23 10.69 7.05 -5.57
N TYR A 24 9.67 6.24 -5.40
CA TYR A 24 9.56 5.36 -4.22
C TYR A 24 10.63 4.26 -4.20
N ASP A 25 11.09 3.81 -5.37
CA ASP A 25 12.21 2.87 -5.47
C ASP A 25 13.53 3.51 -5.02
N ALA A 26 13.79 4.74 -5.46
CA ALA A 26 14.95 5.50 -5.01
C ALA A 26 14.92 5.79 -3.51
N VAL A 27 13.74 6.10 -2.96
CA VAL A 27 13.55 6.31 -1.52
C VAL A 27 13.82 5.02 -0.74
N PHE A 28 13.26 3.90 -1.16
CA PHE A 28 13.48 2.59 -0.52
C PHE A 28 14.97 2.22 -0.51
N LYS A 29 15.64 2.31 -1.66
CA LYS A 29 17.06 1.96 -1.83
C LYS A 29 18.03 2.89 -1.10
N ARG A 30 17.59 4.10 -0.77
CA ARG A 30 18.43 5.08 -0.04
C ARG A 30 18.96 4.53 1.29
N GLY A 31 18.21 3.66 1.98
CA GLY A 31 18.60 3.04 3.25
C GLY A 31 18.86 4.02 4.39
N ARG A 32 18.28 5.24 4.33
CA ARG A 32 18.42 6.28 5.36
C ARG A 32 17.24 7.24 5.38
N GLY A 33 16.98 7.85 6.53
CA GLY A 33 15.92 8.82 6.75
C GLY A 33 14.55 8.16 7.01
N ALA A 34 13.58 8.97 7.45
CA ALA A 34 12.27 8.52 7.92
C ALA A 34 11.46 7.80 6.84
N GLN A 35 11.38 8.39 5.64
CA GLN A 35 10.57 7.84 4.55
C GLN A 35 11.10 6.48 4.07
N SER A 36 12.43 6.33 3.94
CA SER A 36 13.02 5.03 3.58
C SER A 36 12.71 3.98 4.66
N LYS A 37 12.86 4.34 5.95
CA LYS A 37 12.55 3.43 7.06
C LYS A 37 11.06 3.04 7.09
N TRP A 38 10.17 3.98 6.77
CA TRP A 38 8.73 3.72 6.59
C TRP A 38 8.50 2.58 5.59
N HIS A 39 9.08 2.68 4.39
CA HIS A 39 8.94 1.64 3.38
C HIS A 39 9.53 0.29 3.82
N HIS A 40 10.69 0.28 4.46
CA HIS A 40 11.31 -0.95 4.95
C HIS A 40 10.44 -1.67 5.99
N LEU A 41 9.93 -0.94 6.99
CA LEU A 41 9.07 -1.51 8.03
C LEU A 41 7.73 -2.01 7.46
N LYS A 42 7.14 -1.23 6.56
CA LYS A 42 5.91 -1.59 5.86
C LYS A 42 6.09 -2.87 5.06
N PHE A 43 7.07 -2.94 4.18
CA PHE A 43 7.32 -4.11 3.34
C PHE A 43 7.67 -5.35 4.16
N ALA A 44 8.48 -5.22 5.19
CA ALA A 44 8.78 -6.33 6.09
C ALA A 44 7.53 -6.90 6.79
N ARG A 45 6.52 -6.05 7.06
CA ARG A 45 5.23 -6.52 7.59
C ARG A 45 4.47 -7.36 6.58
N PHE A 46 4.37 -6.91 5.33
CA PHE A 46 3.72 -7.66 4.26
C PHE A 46 4.43 -8.98 3.99
N GLN A 47 5.74 -8.96 3.84
CA GLN A 47 6.56 -10.15 3.59
C GLN A 47 6.34 -11.25 4.63
N ARG A 48 6.24 -10.89 5.92
CA ARG A 48 5.95 -11.86 7.00
C ARG A 48 4.61 -12.58 6.84
N GLU A 49 3.60 -11.90 6.32
CA GLU A 49 2.27 -12.48 6.14
C GLU A 49 2.11 -13.27 4.83
N MET A 50 3.07 -13.14 3.91
CA MET A 50 3.07 -13.83 2.62
C MET A 50 3.78 -15.19 2.64
N THR A 51 4.22 -15.65 3.81
CA THR A 51 4.95 -16.93 3.94
C THR A 51 4.15 -18.09 3.36
N GLY A 52 4.75 -18.85 2.44
CA GLY A 52 4.14 -19.99 1.77
C GLY A 52 3.26 -19.68 0.55
N ALA A 53 2.95 -18.42 0.27
CA ALA A 53 2.28 -18.02 -0.95
C ALA A 53 3.21 -18.23 -2.16
N ARG A 54 2.64 -18.64 -3.30
CA ARG A 54 3.39 -18.82 -4.56
C ARG A 54 2.97 -17.83 -5.64
N ARG A 55 1.68 -17.53 -5.72
CA ARG A 55 1.08 -16.63 -6.70
C ARG A 55 0.61 -15.35 -6.01
N HIS A 56 1.26 -14.26 -6.33
CA HIS A 56 1.05 -12.96 -5.70
C HIS A 56 0.58 -11.92 -6.72
N LEU A 57 -0.44 -11.14 -6.36
CA LEU A 57 -0.86 -9.94 -7.08
C LEU A 57 -0.65 -8.72 -6.20
N ASP A 58 0.05 -7.71 -6.73
CA ASP A 58 0.22 -6.39 -6.08
C ASP A 58 -0.57 -5.33 -6.86
N ILE A 59 -1.61 -4.79 -6.26
CA ILE A 59 -2.50 -3.80 -6.86
C ILE A 59 -2.00 -2.40 -6.52
N ALA A 60 -1.88 -1.53 -7.52
CA ALA A 60 -1.19 -0.24 -7.46
C ALA A 60 0.29 -0.40 -7.07
N CYS A 61 0.99 -1.27 -7.79
CA CYS A 61 2.37 -1.63 -7.50
C CYS A 61 3.37 -0.48 -7.71
N GLY A 62 2.97 0.62 -8.36
CA GLY A 62 3.82 1.74 -8.70
C GLY A 62 5.08 1.29 -9.46
N PRO A 63 6.29 1.72 -9.04
CA PRO A 63 7.56 1.33 -9.66
C PRO A 63 8.00 -0.11 -9.37
N GLY A 64 7.13 -0.95 -8.82
CA GLY A 64 7.40 -2.37 -8.55
C GLY A 64 8.33 -2.63 -7.38
N THR A 65 8.59 -1.65 -6.53
CA THR A 65 9.60 -1.73 -5.44
C THR A 65 9.28 -2.84 -4.45
N PHE A 66 8.01 -3.01 -4.08
CA PHE A 66 7.61 -4.09 -3.16
C PHE A 66 7.92 -5.46 -3.76
N ILE A 67 7.44 -5.73 -4.99
CA ILE A 67 7.74 -6.98 -5.71
C ILE A 67 9.24 -7.17 -5.87
N GLY A 68 9.98 -6.10 -6.20
CA GLY A 68 11.45 -6.12 -6.31
C GLY A 68 12.17 -6.48 -5.01
N SER A 69 11.52 -6.27 -3.85
CA SER A 69 12.06 -6.61 -2.53
C SER A 69 11.71 -8.03 -2.06
N LEU A 70 10.85 -8.75 -2.79
CA LEU A 70 10.48 -10.13 -2.46
C LEU A 70 11.56 -11.11 -2.93
N ASP A 71 11.65 -12.25 -2.22
CA ASP A 71 12.45 -13.38 -2.68
C ASP A 71 11.91 -13.96 -3.99
N ALA A 72 12.79 -14.61 -4.77
CA ALA A 72 12.44 -15.19 -6.07
C ALA A 72 11.46 -16.39 -6.00
N ALA A 73 11.05 -16.81 -4.80
CA ALA A 73 10.13 -17.92 -4.59
C ALA A 73 8.67 -17.61 -4.98
N HIS A 74 8.34 -16.32 -5.17
CA HIS A 74 7.00 -15.87 -5.53
C HIS A 74 6.90 -15.60 -7.03
N HIS A 75 5.84 -16.13 -7.67
CA HIS A 75 5.34 -15.60 -8.93
C HIS A 75 4.49 -14.37 -8.63
N SER A 76 5.02 -13.19 -8.96
CA SER A 76 4.38 -11.91 -8.64
C SER A 76 3.94 -11.18 -9.89
N VAL A 77 2.69 -10.71 -9.90
CA VAL A 77 2.16 -9.79 -10.90
C VAL A 77 1.89 -8.45 -10.23
N GLY A 78 2.49 -7.39 -10.73
CA GLY A 78 2.21 -6.02 -10.31
C GLY A 78 1.30 -5.34 -11.33
N ILE A 79 0.27 -4.66 -10.87
CA ILE A 79 -0.60 -3.85 -11.72
C ILE A 79 -0.69 -2.41 -11.23
N ASP A 80 -0.72 -1.47 -12.17
CA ASP A 80 -0.88 -0.04 -11.89
C ASP A 80 -1.52 0.67 -13.09
N ILE A 81 -2.17 1.80 -12.86
CA ILE A 81 -2.74 2.64 -13.93
C ILE A 81 -1.68 3.51 -14.63
N ALA A 82 -0.58 3.80 -13.93
CA ALA A 82 0.47 4.69 -14.41
C ALA A 82 1.45 3.96 -15.32
N GLU A 83 1.29 4.08 -16.64
CA GLU A 83 2.17 3.44 -17.63
C GLU A 83 3.66 3.74 -17.40
N PRO A 84 4.10 4.98 -17.07
CA PRO A 84 5.51 5.26 -16.82
C PRO A 84 6.10 4.47 -15.63
N GLN A 85 5.30 4.25 -14.57
CA GLN A 85 5.72 3.44 -13.41
C GLN A 85 5.82 1.96 -13.79
N ILE A 86 4.88 1.44 -14.59
CA ILE A 86 4.90 0.06 -15.09
C ILE A 86 6.11 -0.17 -16.02
N ALA A 87 6.41 0.77 -16.91
CA ALA A 87 7.59 0.68 -17.78
C ALA A 87 8.88 0.59 -16.95
N TYR A 88 9.00 1.44 -15.92
CA TYR A 88 10.12 1.39 -14.98
C TYR A 88 10.18 0.05 -14.23
N ALA A 89 9.05 -0.44 -13.72
CA ALA A 89 8.97 -1.70 -12.99
C ALA A 89 9.41 -2.90 -13.85
N LYS A 90 8.96 -2.95 -15.12
CA LYS A 90 9.37 -3.97 -16.10
C LYS A 90 10.86 -3.95 -16.34
N GLU A 91 11.44 -2.78 -16.61
CA GLU A 91 12.87 -2.63 -16.87
C GLU A 91 13.70 -3.03 -15.65
N ARG A 92 13.26 -2.62 -14.47
CA ARG A 92 14.05 -2.75 -13.24
C ARG A 92 13.91 -4.10 -12.56
N TYR A 93 12.74 -4.71 -12.61
CA TYR A 93 12.37 -5.89 -11.82
C TYR A 93 11.74 -7.02 -12.63
N GLY A 94 11.42 -6.80 -13.89
CA GLY A 94 10.77 -7.80 -14.74
C GLY A 94 11.61 -9.06 -14.96
N GLY A 95 10.94 -10.17 -15.21
CA GLY A 95 11.56 -11.49 -15.37
C GLY A 95 11.69 -12.28 -14.06
N HIS A 96 12.17 -13.51 -14.15
CA HIS A 96 12.31 -14.42 -13.00
C HIS A 96 11.04 -14.59 -12.16
N GLY A 97 9.86 -14.72 -12.84
CA GLY A 97 8.56 -14.85 -12.16
C GLY A 97 7.95 -13.53 -11.67
N ARG A 98 8.44 -12.40 -12.17
CA ARG A 98 7.89 -11.07 -11.88
C ARG A 98 7.41 -10.40 -13.15
N ASP A 99 6.09 -10.15 -13.22
CA ASP A 99 5.42 -9.50 -14.34
C ASP A 99 4.77 -8.20 -13.89
N PHE A 100 4.71 -7.21 -14.78
CA PHE A 100 4.08 -5.93 -14.50
C PHE A 100 3.17 -5.54 -15.66
N GLN A 101 1.95 -5.06 -15.35
CA GLN A 101 0.96 -4.73 -16.38
C GLN A 101 0.26 -3.41 -16.04
N ARG A 102 0.05 -2.56 -17.06
CA ARG A 102 -0.87 -1.45 -16.92
C ARG A 102 -2.30 -2.00 -16.96
N VAL A 103 -3.10 -1.62 -15.96
CA VAL A 103 -4.50 -1.99 -15.86
C VAL A 103 -5.30 -0.75 -15.48
N ASP A 104 -6.34 -0.42 -16.25
CA ASP A 104 -7.24 0.68 -15.91
C ASP A 104 -8.13 0.30 -14.71
N SER A 105 -8.76 1.31 -14.09
CA SER A 105 -9.73 1.08 -13.02
C SER A 105 -10.91 0.26 -13.53
N GLY A 106 -11.36 -0.71 -12.74
CA GLY A 106 -12.48 -1.59 -13.09
C GLY A 106 -12.24 -3.04 -12.68
N PRO A 107 -12.91 -3.99 -13.31
CA PRO A 107 -12.71 -5.41 -13.06
C PRO A 107 -11.25 -5.83 -13.35
N LEU A 108 -10.68 -6.63 -12.46
CA LEU A 108 -9.31 -7.13 -12.63
C LEU A 108 -9.25 -8.14 -13.81
N PRO A 109 -8.27 -8.03 -14.73
CA PRO A 109 -8.18 -8.88 -15.93
C PRO A 109 -7.62 -10.28 -15.61
N PHE A 110 -8.01 -10.84 -14.46
CA PHE A 110 -7.59 -12.16 -14.02
C PHE A 110 -8.81 -13.03 -13.72
N GLY A 111 -8.66 -14.33 -13.94
CA GLY A 111 -9.67 -15.31 -13.60
C GLY A 111 -9.86 -15.45 -12.09
N ASP A 112 -10.98 -16.05 -11.70
CA ASP A 112 -11.24 -16.40 -10.30
C ASP A 112 -10.17 -17.34 -9.77
N SER A 113 -9.82 -17.18 -8.49
CA SER A 113 -8.89 -18.09 -7.81
C SER A 113 -7.48 -18.18 -8.42
N SER A 114 -7.01 -17.09 -9.04
CA SER A 114 -5.71 -17.02 -9.72
C SER A 114 -4.53 -16.82 -8.77
N PHE A 115 -4.76 -16.23 -7.58
CA PHE A 115 -3.69 -15.83 -6.67
C PHE A 115 -3.86 -16.40 -5.26
N ASP A 116 -2.75 -16.69 -4.59
CA ASP A 116 -2.74 -17.15 -3.20
C ASP A 116 -2.73 -15.97 -2.22
N VAL A 117 -2.14 -14.84 -2.65
CA VAL A 117 -2.10 -13.58 -1.91
C VAL A 117 -2.30 -12.38 -2.84
N VAL A 118 -3.09 -11.41 -2.37
CA VAL A 118 -3.25 -10.10 -3.00
C VAL A 118 -2.81 -9.03 -2.02
N THR A 119 -2.03 -8.05 -2.47
CA THR A 119 -1.59 -6.91 -1.68
C THR A 119 -2.14 -5.60 -2.24
N ILE A 120 -2.58 -4.72 -1.33
CA ILE A 120 -2.99 -3.35 -1.60
C ILE A 120 -2.28 -2.46 -0.59
N ILE A 121 -1.27 -1.72 -1.04
CA ILE A 121 -0.37 -0.98 -0.15
C ILE A 121 -0.58 0.53 -0.32
N GLU A 122 -1.24 1.17 0.66
CA GLU A 122 -1.50 2.62 0.67
C GLU A 122 -2.16 3.10 -0.64
N LEU A 123 -3.30 2.50 -0.98
CA LEU A 123 -4.13 2.86 -2.14
C LEU A 123 -5.52 3.32 -1.74
N ILE A 124 -6.17 2.61 -0.79
CA ILE A 124 -7.61 2.79 -0.53
C ILE A 124 -7.96 4.17 0.03
N GLU A 125 -7.03 4.88 0.63
CA GLU A 125 -7.17 6.28 1.04
C GLU A 125 -7.35 7.25 -0.13
N HIS A 126 -6.89 6.87 -1.32
CA HIS A 126 -6.96 7.68 -2.55
C HIS A 126 -8.22 7.41 -3.38
N LEU A 127 -9.03 6.46 -3.00
CA LEU A 127 -10.23 6.05 -3.73
C LEU A 127 -11.52 6.39 -2.96
N PRO A 128 -12.61 6.73 -3.66
CA PRO A 128 -13.92 6.87 -3.04
C PRO A 128 -14.39 5.57 -2.39
N PRO A 129 -15.22 5.61 -1.31
CA PRO A 129 -15.67 4.41 -0.60
C PRO A 129 -16.31 3.34 -1.48
N ARG A 130 -17.10 3.74 -2.49
CA ARG A 130 -17.76 2.80 -3.42
C ARG A 130 -16.75 2.05 -4.29
N GLU A 131 -15.70 2.73 -4.74
CA GLU A 131 -14.62 2.12 -5.53
C GLU A 131 -13.80 1.18 -4.65
N ASN A 132 -13.58 1.51 -3.38
CA ASN A 132 -12.91 0.63 -2.44
C ASN A 132 -13.68 -0.69 -2.24
N VAL A 133 -15.01 -0.64 -2.08
CA VAL A 133 -15.83 -1.87 -1.98
C VAL A 133 -15.68 -2.73 -3.24
N ALA A 134 -15.73 -2.12 -4.43
CA ALA A 134 -15.57 -2.84 -5.70
C ALA A 134 -14.17 -3.46 -5.83
N LEU A 135 -13.12 -2.70 -5.50
CA LEU A 135 -11.74 -3.16 -5.53
C LEU A 135 -11.51 -4.35 -4.59
N ILE A 136 -12.00 -4.27 -3.36
CA ILE A 136 -11.88 -5.37 -2.38
C ILE A 136 -12.63 -6.61 -2.87
N ARG A 137 -13.85 -6.48 -3.43
CA ARG A 137 -14.60 -7.60 -4.01
C ARG A 137 -13.84 -8.28 -5.15
N GLU A 138 -13.28 -7.52 -6.06
CA GLU A 138 -12.46 -8.04 -7.16
C GLU A 138 -11.19 -8.73 -6.63
N SER A 139 -10.54 -8.13 -5.62
CA SER A 139 -9.39 -8.73 -4.95
C SER A 139 -9.73 -10.10 -4.33
N LEU A 140 -10.90 -10.19 -3.69
CA LEU A 140 -11.39 -11.46 -3.12
C LEU A 140 -11.80 -12.44 -4.23
N ARG A 141 -12.36 -11.99 -5.36
CA ARG A 141 -12.70 -12.86 -6.49
C ARG A 141 -11.48 -13.57 -7.04
N VAL A 142 -10.39 -12.82 -7.28
CA VAL A 142 -9.16 -13.39 -7.85
C VAL A 142 -8.34 -14.22 -6.87
N LEU A 143 -8.61 -14.15 -5.56
CA LEU A 143 -7.97 -15.00 -4.56
C LEU A 143 -8.45 -16.45 -4.67
N ALA A 144 -7.53 -17.37 -4.51
CA ALA A 144 -7.82 -18.79 -4.34
C ALA A 144 -8.62 -19.04 -3.05
N PRO A 145 -9.32 -20.18 -2.90
CA PRO A 145 -9.84 -20.61 -1.61
C PRO A 145 -8.73 -20.59 -0.55
N ASP A 146 -9.06 -20.12 0.65
CA ASP A 146 -8.09 -19.92 1.75
C ASP A 146 -6.97 -18.87 1.45
N GLY A 147 -7.02 -18.20 0.31
CA GLY A 147 -6.11 -17.11 -0.04
C GLY A 147 -6.25 -15.89 0.88
N THR A 148 -5.25 -15.04 0.89
CA THR A 148 -5.17 -13.91 1.81
C THR A 148 -5.09 -12.58 1.07
N LEU A 149 -5.97 -11.64 1.42
CA LEU A 149 -5.84 -10.23 1.04
C LEU A 149 -5.14 -9.48 2.19
N LEU A 150 -4.09 -8.73 1.83
CA LEU A 150 -3.34 -7.85 2.73
C LEU A 150 -3.54 -6.41 2.29
N VAL A 151 -3.97 -5.54 3.20
CA VAL A 151 -4.23 -4.12 2.91
C VAL A 151 -3.53 -3.25 3.94
N SER A 152 -2.94 -2.14 3.50
CA SER A 152 -2.53 -1.07 4.41
C SER A 152 -3.05 0.28 3.99
N THR A 153 -3.29 1.15 4.98
CA THR A 153 -3.72 2.54 4.82
C THR A 153 -3.32 3.35 6.05
N PRO A 154 -3.14 4.68 5.96
CA PRO A 154 -2.90 5.53 7.11
C PRO A 154 -3.98 5.38 8.19
N ASN A 155 -3.57 5.41 9.46
CA ASN A 155 -4.47 5.25 10.61
C ASN A 155 -4.99 6.60 11.09
N TYR A 156 -6.16 7.00 10.62
CA TYR A 156 -6.81 8.25 11.07
C TYR A 156 -7.42 8.16 12.48
N GLY A 157 -7.54 6.96 13.05
CA GLY A 157 -7.88 6.75 14.45
C GLY A 157 -6.66 6.78 15.42
N GLY A 158 -5.44 6.94 14.89
CA GLY A 158 -4.18 7.00 15.63
C GLY A 158 -3.51 8.37 15.55
N PHE A 159 -2.16 8.37 15.58
CA PHE A 159 -1.37 9.61 15.50
C PHE A 159 -1.12 10.12 14.08
N TRP A 160 -1.57 9.40 13.04
CA TRP A 160 -1.36 9.83 11.65
C TRP A 160 -1.84 11.26 11.36
N PRO A 161 -3.04 11.72 11.79
CA PRO A 161 -3.48 13.09 11.50
C PRO A 161 -2.52 14.17 12.01
N VAL A 162 -1.86 13.93 13.14
CA VAL A 162 -0.84 14.85 13.69
C VAL A 162 0.41 14.86 12.81
N VAL A 163 0.85 13.69 12.37
CA VAL A 163 2.01 13.54 11.47
C VAL A 163 1.72 14.18 10.12
N GLU A 164 0.55 13.95 9.55
CA GLU A 164 0.11 14.53 8.28
C GLU A 164 0.07 16.06 8.35
N ALA A 165 -0.49 16.63 9.43
CA ALA A 165 -0.49 18.08 9.66
C ALA A 165 0.93 18.66 9.78
N MET A 166 1.85 17.95 10.44
CA MET A 166 3.26 18.37 10.50
C MET A 166 3.93 18.31 9.13
N ILE A 167 3.69 17.27 8.34
CA ILE A 167 4.24 17.15 6.98
C ILE A 167 3.69 18.27 6.10
N ALA A 168 2.39 18.55 6.14
CA ALA A 168 1.76 19.63 5.39
C ALA A 168 2.34 21.01 5.77
N ARG A 169 2.66 21.22 7.07
CA ARG A 169 3.20 22.49 7.58
C ARG A 169 4.66 22.71 7.24
N PHE A 170 5.49 21.66 7.20
CA PHE A 170 6.95 21.76 7.10
C PHE A 170 7.55 21.02 5.91
N GLY A 171 6.82 20.12 5.24
CA GLY A 171 7.34 19.17 4.26
C GLY A 171 7.16 19.56 2.79
N GLY A 172 6.39 20.57 2.47
CA GLY A 172 6.14 20.99 1.06
C GLY A 172 5.29 20.01 0.20
N LEU A 173 4.86 18.87 0.76
CA LEU A 173 3.92 17.90 0.16
C LEU A 173 2.64 17.90 0.99
N SER A 174 1.50 18.09 0.34
CA SER A 174 0.19 17.99 1.01
C SER A 174 -0.42 16.61 0.75
N TYR A 175 -0.30 15.71 1.71
CA TYR A 175 -1.03 14.43 1.65
C TYR A 175 -2.53 14.62 1.90
N ALA A 176 -2.92 15.67 2.63
CA ALA A 176 -4.31 15.95 2.96
C ALA A 176 -5.23 16.16 1.74
N GLU A 177 -4.69 16.64 0.61
CA GLU A 177 -5.43 16.78 -0.64
C GLU A 177 -5.52 15.47 -1.44
N GLN A 178 -4.70 14.49 -1.09
CA GLN A 178 -4.59 13.21 -1.79
C GLN A 178 -5.39 12.10 -1.08
N HIS A 179 -5.55 12.19 0.24
CA HIS A 179 -6.31 11.24 1.03
C HIS A 179 -7.78 11.66 1.10
N ILE A 180 -8.58 11.13 0.18
CA ILE A 180 -10.01 11.47 0.08
C ILE A 180 -10.89 10.58 0.97
N THR A 181 -10.40 9.42 1.39
CA THR A 181 -11.09 8.52 2.31
C THR A 181 -10.21 8.22 3.52
N HIS A 182 -10.73 8.49 4.71
CA HIS A 182 -10.01 8.33 5.96
C HIS A 182 -10.50 7.09 6.70
N TYR A 183 -9.58 6.21 7.05
CA TYR A 183 -9.89 4.98 7.77
C TYR A 183 -9.36 5.00 9.20
N ASP A 184 -10.23 4.64 10.13
CA ASP A 184 -9.87 4.08 11.42
C ASP A 184 -10.05 2.55 11.39
N ARG A 185 -9.72 1.87 12.49
CA ARG A 185 -9.87 0.42 12.56
C ARG A 185 -11.29 -0.06 12.28
N ALA A 186 -12.29 0.60 12.87
CA ALA A 186 -13.69 0.16 12.77
C ALA A 186 -14.24 0.35 11.36
N SER A 187 -13.92 1.47 10.71
CA SER A 187 -14.34 1.74 9.33
C SER A 187 -13.64 0.84 8.32
N LEU A 188 -12.37 0.50 8.54
CA LEU A 188 -11.67 -0.45 7.69
C LEU A 188 -12.24 -1.87 7.83
N VAL A 189 -12.55 -2.33 9.05
CA VAL A 189 -13.23 -3.62 9.25
C VAL A 189 -14.54 -3.65 8.50
N ARG A 190 -15.40 -2.62 8.67
CA ARG A 190 -16.70 -2.54 7.96
C ARG A 190 -16.54 -2.61 6.44
N LEU A 191 -15.60 -1.87 5.86
CA LEU A 191 -15.31 -1.93 4.42
C LEU A 191 -15.01 -3.37 3.96
N LEU A 192 -14.11 -4.04 4.68
CA LEU A 192 -13.63 -5.37 4.30
C LEU A 192 -14.72 -6.43 4.44
N GLU A 193 -15.56 -6.35 5.49
CA GLU A 193 -16.71 -7.24 5.70
C GLU A 193 -17.83 -6.96 4.68
N GLU A 194 -18.15 -5.69 4.40
CA GLU A 194 -19.14 -5.31 3.38
C GLU A 194 -18.76 -5.83 1.99
N ALA A 195 -17.46 -5.86 1.70
CA ALA A 195 -16.96 -6.40 0.44
C ALA A 195 -16.97 -7.95 0.38
N GLY A 196 -17.29 -8.64 1.46
CA GLY A 196 -17.38 -10.10 1.53
C GLY A 196 -16.14 -10.79 2.10
N GLY A 197 -15.24 -10.05 2.74
CA GLY A 197 -14.09 -10.60 3.46
C GLY A 197 -14.50 -11.34 4.73
N THR A 198 -13.79 -12.41 5.06
CA THR A 198 -13.95 -13.20 6.28
C THR A 198 -12.67 -13.19 7.11
N ASP A 199 -12.75 -13.59 8.37
CA ASP A 199 -11.61 -13.61 9.30
C ASP A 199 -10.81 -12.28 9.28
N VAL A 200 -11.53 -11.15 9.26
CA VAL A 200 -10.94 -9.81 9.14
C VAL A 200 -10.18 -9.47 10.41
N VAL A 201 -8.87 -9.30 10.28
CA VAL A 201 -7.99 -8.86 11.37
C VAL A 201 -7.34 -7.55 10.99
N VAL A 202 -7.67 -6.46 11.69
CA VAL A 202 -7.07 -5.13 11.50
C VAL A 202 -6.25 -4.76 12.74
N ARG A 203 -4.98 -4.43 12.53
CA ARG A 203 -4.06 -3.97 13.59
C ARG A 203 -3.37 -2.69 13.15
N ALA A 204 -3.13 -1.79 14.10
CA ALA A 204 -2.23 -0.69 13.83
C ALA A 204 -0.78 -1.19 13.84
N HIS A 205 0.01 -0.62 12.96
CA HIS A 205 1.41 -0.96 12.74
C HIS A 205 2.23 0.32 12.62
N MET A 206 3.54 0.19 12.90
CA MET A 206 4.50 1.28 12.79
C MET A 206 4.26 2.41 13.82
N GLY A 207 5.19 2.55 14.73
CA GLY A 207 5.21 3.59 15.74
C GLY A 207 6.25 4.68 15.43
N LEU A 208 7.14 4.94 16.37
CA LEU A 208 8.11 6.03 16.32
C LEU A 208 9.38 5.73 15.51
N ALA A 209 9.66 4.45 15.19
CA ALA A 209 10.90 4.03 14.55
C ALA A 209 11.26 4.83 13.28
N PRO A 210 10.32 5.18 12.35
CA PRO A 210 10.65 5.99 11.17
C PRO A 210 11.23 7.37 11.53
N PHE A 211 10.76 8.00 12.62
CA PHE A 211 11.20 9.33 13.01
C PHE A 211 12.56 9.32 13.71
N VAL A 212 12.98 8.18 14.23
CA VAL A 212 14.32 7.97 14.81
C VAL A 212 15.35 7.65 13.72
N ALA A 213 14.95 7.16 12.57
CA ALA A 213 15.84 6.76 11.48
C ALA A 213 16.79 7.85 10.95
N PRO A 214 16.44 9.16 10.94
CA PRO A 214 17.39 10.23 10.60
C PRO A 214 18.57 10.34 11.57
N ILE A 215 18.37 9.97 12.86
CA ILE A 215 19.42 9.97 13.88
C ILE A 215 20.32 8.75 13.72
N GLY A 216 19.72 7.58 13.47
CA GLY A 216 20.45 6.34 13.28
C GLY A 216 19.57 5.18 12.85
N TRP A 217 19.98 4.50 11.77
CA TRP A 217 19.22 3.38 11.22
C TRP A 217 19.08 2.22 12.20
N ARG A 218 20.21 1.84 12.84
CA ARG A 218 20.25 0.77 13.86
C ARG A 218 19.44 1.12 15.10
N LEU A 219 19.45 2.41 15.49
CA LEU A 219 18.64 2.89 16.59
C LEU A 219 17.13 2.77 16.25
N ALA A 220 16.76 3.09 15.03
CA ALA A 220 15.38 2.90 14.57
C ALA A 220 14.96 1.42 14.58
N ASP A 221 15.85 0.49 14.21
CA ASP A 221 15.56 -0.96 14.32
C ASP A 221 15.38 -1.37 15.79
N PHE A 222 16.22 -0.87 16.66
CA PHE A 222 16.10 -1.14 18.10
C PHE A 222 14.78 -0.58 18.66
N VAL A 223 14.42 0.67 18.33
CA VAL A 223 13.12 1.25 18.72
C VAL A 223 11.98 0.39 18.19
N SER A 224 12.01 0.01 16.92
CA SER A 224 10.98 -0.86 16.33
C SER A 224 10.88 -2.21 17.04
N SER A 225 11.99 -2.77 17.53
CA SER A 225 11.99 -4.04 18.27
C SER A 225 11.41 -3.90 19.69
N LEU A 226 11.48 -2.71 20.28
CA LEU A 226 10.90 -2.40 21.59
C LEU A 226 9.40 -2.05 21.51
N GLU A 227 8.94 -1.63 20.34
CA GLU A 227 7.55 -1.28 20.09
C GLU A 227 6.70 -2.55 20.11
N ALA A 228 6.27 -2.96 21.32
CA ALA A 228 5.39 -4.10 21.49
C ALA A 228 4.10 -3.92 20.66
N ASP A 229 3.67 -4.96 19.96
CA ASP A 229 2.46 -4.96 19.12
C ASP A 229 1.22 -4.38 19.82
N ARG A 230 1.10 -4.60 21.15
CA ARG A 230 -0.02 -4.06 21.95
C ARG A 230 -0.02 -2.54 22.04
N LEU A 231 1.16 -1.93 22.25
CA LEU A 231 1.30 -0.49 22.34
C LEU A 231 1.11 0.17 20.97
N VAL A 232 1.81 -0.33 19.95
CA VAL A 232 1.66 0.17 18.57
C VAL A 232 0.22 0.06 18.10
N ASN A 233 -0.51 -0.96 18.55
CA ASN A 233 -1.92 -1.14 18.21
C ASN A 233 -2.84 -0.02 18.78
N LEU A 234 -2.38 0.79 19.72
CA LEU A 234 -3.12 1.95 20.25
C LEU A 234 -2.85 3.23 19.45
N TYR A 235 -1.62 3.45 19.00
CA TYR A 235 -1.19 4.72 18.40
C TYR A 235 -0.57 4.61 17.02
N GLY A 236 -0.36 3.39 16.52
CA GLY A 236 0.35 3.15 15.27
C GLY A 236 -0.17 3.98 14.11
N LEU A 237 0.76 4.35 13.24
CA LEU A 237 0.55 5.32 12.15
C LEU A 237 -0.14 4.71 10.92
N LEU A 238 -0.04 3.40 10.78
CA LEU A 238 -0.55 2.64 9.65
C LEU A 238 -1.52 1.56 10.14
N LEU A 239 -2.65 1.39 9.49
CA LEU A 239 -3.48 0.19 9.63
C LEU A 239 -2.95 -0.88 8.69
N PHE A 240 -2.89 -2.09 9.19
CA PHE A 240 -2.59 -3.29 8.44
C PHE A 240 -3.74 -4.28 8.63
N ALA A 241 -4.35 -4.67 7.53
CA ALA A 241 -5.46 -5.63 7.51
C ALA A 241 -5.05 -6.93 6.84
N LYS A 242 -5.51 -8.03 7.41
CA LYS A 242 -5.45 -9.38 6.85
C LYS A 242 -6.87 -9.92 6.75
N VAL A 243 -7.25 -10.39 5.59
CA VAL A 243 -8.60 -10.84 5.25
C VAL A 243 -8.51 -12.18 4.54
N ARG A 244 -9.39 -13.10 4.86
CA ARG A 244 -9.55 -14.37 4.13
C ARG A 244 -10.69 -14.27 3.14
N LYS A 245 -10.56 -14.99 2.01
CA LYS A 245 -11.70 -15.25 1.14
C LYS A 245 -12.63 -16.24 1.84
N ALA A 246 -13.95 -16.00 1.77
CA ALA A 246 -14.94 -17.00 2.14
C ALA A 246 -14.77 -18.26 1.27
N ARG A 247 -14.97 -19.42 1.88
CA ARG A 247 -14.92 -20.72 1.19
C ARG A 247 -16.07 -20.87 0.22
#